data_23df765157ec9be3684f0d4063a45ce4
#
_entry.id   23df765157ec9be3684f0d4063a45ce4
#
_cell.length_a   1.000
_cell.length_b   1.000
_cell.length_c   1.000
_cell.angle_alpha   90.00
_cell.angle_beta   90.00
_cell.angle_gamma   90.00
#
_symmetry.space_group_name_H-M   'P 1'
#
loop_
_entity.id
_entity.type
_entity.pdbx_description
1 polymer ?
#
loop_
_entity_poly.entity_id
_entity_poly.type
_entity_poly.pdbx_seq_one_letter_code
_entity_poly.pdbx_strand_id
1 'polypeptide(L)'
;ILEEVFGPILGKLLGIAYAWFFITLAALNLQDLCDFAKITVMTETPRLVLALLCVLVAVYAVRHGLKVVTQYGTLFTFVEFAIVLVTIILLSNQMDFQNFLPLFAQPVKNYLHGTHLILTVPFGELVVFLMCAPCVRLSSKDATKYWFGGAAMGMVVLLSVQLRDISILGDTISMFTLPGLVVLRLVNLGQTLSRMEILFAAALMMLLYFKISVLCYASTIT
;
A
#
# COMPACT_ATOMS: atom_id res chain seq x y z
N ILE A 1 0.31 -22.59 -14.83
CA ILE A 1 0.50 -23.05 -13.43
C ILE A 1 -0.80 -23.59 -12.84
N LEU A 2 -1.91 -22.82 -12.85
CA LEU A 2 -3.19 -23.29 -12.28
C LEU A 2 -3.75 -24.52 -13.03
N GLU A 3 -3.65 -24.54 -14.36
CA GLU A 3 -4.06 -25.69 -15.16
C GLU A 3 -3.16 -26.91 -14.97
N GLU A 4 -1.87 -26.72 -14.71
CA GLU A 4 -0.91 -27.80 -14.44
C GLU A 4 -1.17 -28.48 -13.08
N VAL A 5 -1.60 -27.69 -12.08
CA VAL A 5 -1.82 -28.18 -10.71
C VAL A 5 -3.24 -28.73 -10.52
N PHE A 6 -4.25 -28.04 -11.05
CA PHE A 6 -5.67 -28.35 -10.80
C PHE A 6 -6.40 -28.97 -12.01
N GLY A 7 -5.69 -29.15 -13.13
CA GLY A 7 -6.27 -29.64 -14.38
C GLY A 7 -7.00 -28.54 -15.19
N PRO A 8 -7.42 -28.86 -16.43
CA PRO A 8 -7.86 -27.85 -17.39
C PRO A 8 -9.18 -27.15 -17.04
N ILE A 9 -10.11 -27.85 -16.36
CA ILE A 9 -11.43 -27.28 -16.03
C ILE A 9 -11.33 -26.44 -14.77
N LEU A 10 -10.81 -27.01 -13.68
CA LEU A 10 -10.72 -26.34 -12.38
C LEU A 10 -9.68 -25.19 -12.44
N GLY A 11 -8.58 -25.39 -13.18
CA GLY A 11 -7.55 -24.38 -13.40
C GLY A 11 -8.10 -23.11 -14.09
N LYS A 12 -8.93 -23.27 -15.14
CA LYS A 12 -9.59 -22.14 -15.82
C LYS A 12 -10.60 -21.42 -14.92
N LEU A 13 -11.38 -22.15 -14.16
CA LEU A 13 -12.38 -21.58 -13.24
C LEU A 13 -11.70 -20.77 -12.14
N LEU A 14 -10.62 -21.28 -11.56
CA LEU A 14 -9.78 -20.55 -10.60
C LEU A 14 -9.10 -19.34 -11.24
N GLY A 15 -8.61 -19.45 -12.48
CA GLY A 15 -8.04 -18.33 -13.23
C GLY A 15 -9.05 -17.19 -13.37
N ILE A 16 -10.27 -17.47 -13.81
CA ILE A 16 -11.33 -16.46 -13.92
C ILE A 16 -11.62 -15.82 -12.56
N ALA A 17 -11.69 -16.61 -11.49
CA ALA A 17 -11.93 -16.08 -10.14
C ALA A 17 -10.79 -15.15 -9.67
N TYR A 18 -9.54 -15.49 -9.92
CA TYR A 18 -8.39 -14.65 -9.60
C TYR A 18 -8.34 -13.39 -10.46
N ALA A 19 -8.62 -13.49 -11.77
CA ALA A 19 -8.69 -12.32 -12.65
C ALA A 19 -9.75 -11.34 -12.17
N TRP A 20 -10.95 -11.83 -11.84
CA TRP A 20 -12.02 -11.02 -11.27
C TRP A 20 -11.60 -10.37 -9.94
N PHE A 21 -10.96 -11.13 -9.06
CA PHE A 21 -10.43 -10.63 -7.79
C PHE A 21 -9.43 -9.48 -7.98
N PHE A 22 -8.45 -9.64 -8.88
CA PHE A 22 -7.44 -8.61 -9.15
C PHE A 22 -8.03 -7.35 -9.79
N ILE A 23 -9.00 -7.49 -10.69
CA ILE A 23 -9.71 -6.36 -11.29
C ILE A 23 -10.49 -5.61 -10.22
N THR A 24 -11.23 -6.30 -9.37
CA THR A 24 -12.00 -5.69 -8.27
C THR A 24 -11.06 -4.96 -7.31
N LEU A 25 -9.95 -5.58 -6.95
CA LEU A 25 -8.95 -4.99 -6.06
C LEU A 25 -8.29 -3.75 -6.70
N ALA A 26 -8.00 -3.79 -8.00
CA ALA A 26 -7.48 -2.64 -8.75
C ALA A 26 -8.49 -1.48 -8.77
N ALA A 27 -9.78 -1.78 -8.93
CA ALA A 27 -10.84 -0.77 -8.92
C ALA A 27 -11.00 -0.12 -7.52
N LEU A 28 -10.93 -0.89 -6.44
CA LEU A 28 -10.96 -0.37 -5.07
C LEU A 28 -9.75 0.53 -4.80
N ASN A 29 -8.54 0.10 -5.14
CA ASN A 29 -7.33 0.93 -5.00
C ASN A 29 -7.37 2.20 -5.86
N LEU A 30 -8.00 2.13 -7.04
CA LEU A 30 -8.22 3.31 -7.89
C LEU A 30 -9.19 4.30 -7.23
N GLN A 31 -10.23 3.80 -6.58
CA GLN A 31 -11.16 4.64 -5.80
C GLN A 31 -10.42 5.31 -4.66
N ASP A 32 -9.64 4.56 -3.88
CA ASP A 32 -8.84 5.10 -2.76
C ASP A 32 -7.86 6.18 -3.24
N LEU A 33 -7.20 5.95 -4.38
CA LEU A 33 -6.29 6.92 -5.00
C LEU A 33 -7.03 8.21 -5.38
N CYS A 34 -8.20 8.11 -6.00
CA CYS A 34 -9.01 9.26 -6.39
C CYS A 34 -9.52 10.05 -5.18
N ASP A 35 -9.99 9.35 -4.14
CA ASP A 35 -10.47 9.96 -2.91
C ASP A 35 -9.35 10.65 -2.15
N PHE A 36 -8.20 10.00 -2.06
CA PHE A 36 -7.00 10.59 -1.47
C PHE A 36 -6.53 11.84 -2.23
N ALA A 37 -6.46 11.78 -3.56
CA ALA A 37 -6.07 12.91 -4.40
C ALA A 37 -7.03 14.09 -4.23
N LYS A 38 -8.33 13.84 -4.13
CA LYS A 38 -9.34 14.89 -3.89
C LYS A 38 -9.21 15.54 -2.52
N ILE A 39 -8.90 14.77 -1.48
CA ILE A 39 -8.76 15.30 -0.11
C ILE A 39 -7.47 16.11 0.03
N THR A 40 -6.40 15.76 -0.71
CA THR A 40 -5.06 16.28 -0.47
C THR A 40 -4.60 17.35 -1.46
N VAL A 41 -4.79 17.12 -2.76
CA VAL A 41 -4.12 17.93 -3.81
C VAL A 41 -5.09 18.53 -4.81
N MET A 42 -6.14 17.77 -5.23
CA MET A 42 -7.01 18.11 -6.37
C MET A 42 -8.49 18.18 -5.97
N THR A 43 -8.83 19.05 -5.03
CA THR A 43 -10.18 19.19 -4.44
C THR A 43 -11.27 19.45 -5.46
N GLU A 44 -10.98 20.26 -6.50
CA GLU A 44 -11.96 20.70 -7.51
C GLU A 44 -12.05 19.75 -8.72
N THR A 45 -11.11 18.79 -8.85
CA THR A 45 -11.08 17.91 -10.03
C THR A 45 -12.15 16.82 -9.91
N PRO A 46 -12.99 16.59 -10.93
CA PRO A 46 -13.96 15.49 -10.94
C PRO A 46 -13.28 14.11 -10.80
N ARG A 47 -13.83 13.23 -9.98
CA ARG A 47 -13.29 11.86 -9.76
C ARG A 47 -13.08 11.10 -11.08
N LEU A 48 -14.01 11.25 -12.04
CA LEU A 48 -13.92 10.56 -13.32
C LEU A 48 -12.65 10.93 -14.09
N VAL A 49 -12.26 12.21 -14.08
CA VAL A 49 -11.05 12.69 -14.77
C VAL A 49 -9.80 12.08 -14.11
N LEU A 50 -9.72 12.08 -12.78
CA LEU A 50 -8.62 11.46 -12.05
C LEU A 50 -8.53 9.96 -12.34
N ALA A 51 -9.66 9.25 -12.27
CA ALA A 51 -9.71 7.82 -12.56
C ALA A 51 -9.26 7.50 -13.99
N LEU A 52 -9.74 8.25 -14.98
CA LEU A 52 -9.34 8.06 -16.40
C LEU A 52 -7.85 8.29 -16.60
N LEU A 53 -7.29 9.36 -16.03
CA LEU A 53 -5.85 9.63 -16.11
C LEU A 53 -5.02 8.50 -15.48
N CYS A 54 -5.40 8.06 -14.27
CA CYS A 54 -4.72 6.97 -13.59
C CYS A 54 -4.78 5.64 -14.37
N VAL A 55 -5.96 5.31 -14.93
CA VAL A 55 -6.12 4.08 -15.74
C VAL A 55 -5.29 4.16 -17.01
N LEU A 56 -5.30 5.28 -17.73
CA LEU A 56 -4.50 5.46 -18.94
C LEU A 56 -3.00 5.27 -18.67
N VAL A 57 -2.49 5.87 -17.60
CA VAL A 57 -1.08 5.74 -17.22
C VAL A 57 -0.78 4.31 -16.74
N ALA A 58 -1.69 3.65 -16.01
CA ALA A 58 -1.53 2.26 -15.60
C ALA A 58 -1.49 1.31 -16.81
N VAL A 59 -2.40 1.46 -17.77
CA VAL A 59 -2.41 0.69 -19.01
C VAL A 59 -1.12 0.92 -19.81
N TYR A 60 -0.64 2.16 -19.89
CA TYR A 60 0.63 2.48 -20.52
C TYR A 60 1.79 1.76 -19.86
N ALA A 61 1.89 1.78 -18.52
CA ALA A 61 2.93 1.09 -17.76
C ALA A 61 2.88 -0.43 -17.96
N VAL A 62 1.68 -1.02 -17.92
CA VAL A 62 1.47 -2.47 -18.14
C VAL A 62 1.89 -2.88 -19.55
N ARG A 63 1.62 -2.09 -20.57
CA ARG A 63 2.05 -2.37 -21.96
C ARG A 63 3.55 -2.38 -22.14
N HIS A 64 4.30 -1.64 -21.33
CA HIS A 64 5.77 -1.64 -21.34
C HIS A 64 6.38 -2.79 -20.53
N GLY A 65 5.54 -3.61 -19.91
CA GLY A 65 5.91 -4.84 -19.22
C GLY A 65 6.30 -4.66 -17.76
N LEU A 66 6.31 -5.79 -17.05
CA LEU A 66 6.55 -5.86 -15.60
C LEU A 66 7.90 -5.23 -15.19
N LYS A 67 8.93 -5.30 -16.05
CA LYS A 67 10.26 -4.73 -15.75
C LYS A 67 10.17 -3.21 -15.49
N VAL A 68 9.41 -2.50 -16.31
CA VAL A 68 9.23 -1.05 -16.15
C VAL A 68 8.46 -0.75 -14.87
N VAL A 69 7.37 -1.47 -14.62
CA VAL A 69 6.56 -1.33 -13.41
C VAL A 69 7.40 -1.56 -12.15
N THR A 70 8.23 -2.62 -12.12
CA THR A 70 9.06 -2.95 -10.95
C THR A 70 10.20 -1.96 -10.71
N GLN A 71 10.79 -1.38 -11.75
CA GLN A 71 11.81 -0.35 -11.62
C GLN A 71 11.25 0.91 -10.93
N TYR A 72 10.08 1.38 -11.34
CA TYR A 72 9.40 2.48 -10.67
C TYR A 72 9.00 2.13 -9.24
N GLY A 73 8.47 0.93 -9.02
CA GLY A 73 8.10 0.45 -7.69
C GLY A 73 9.29 0.44 -6.72
N THR A 74 10.45 0.02 -7.16
CA THR A 74 11.68 0.04 -6.35
C THR A 74 12.06 1.46 -5.96
N LEU A 75 12.04 2.40 -6.91
CA LEU A 75 12.34 3.81 -6.64
C LEU A 75 11.37 4.39 -5.60
N PHE A 76 10.06 4.16 -5.79
CA PHE A 76 9.03 4.69 -4.89
C PHE A 76 9.14 4.10 -3.48
N THR A 77 9.48 2.82 -3.36
CA THR A 77 9.71 2.18 -2.05
C THR A 77 10.86 2.84 -1.29
N PHE A 78 11.96 3.17 -1.95
CA PHE A 78 13.06 3.88 -1.30
C PHE A 78 12.68 5.31 -0.90
N VAL A 79 11.94 6.02 -1.75
CA VAL A 79 11.44 7.37 -1.44
C VAL A 79 10.51 7.34 -0.23
N GLU A 80 9.56 6.41 -0.20
CA GLU A 80 8.63 6.24 0.92
C GLU A 80 9.36 5.90 2.22
N PHE A 81 10.29 4.97 2.17
CA PHE A 81 11.11 4.60 3.33
C PHE A 81 11.88 5.81 3.87
N ALA A 82 12.47 6.61 2.99
CA ALA A 82 13.17 7.84 3.38
C ALA A 82 12.21 8.85 4.04
N ILE A 83 11.02 9.04 3.47
CA ILE A 83 9.98 9.94 4.03
C ILE A 83 9.54 9.45 5.41
N VAL A 84 9.29 8.16 5.59
CA VAL A 84 8.90 7.60 6.89
C VAL A 84 9.99 7.83 7.93
N LEU A 85 11.25 7.56 7.60
CA LEU A 85 12.37 7.80 8.52
C LEU A 85 12.50 9.28 8.89
N VAL A 86 12.47 10.17 7.91
CA VAL A 86 12.57 11.63 8.13
C VAL A 86 11.42 12.10 9.02
N THR A 87 10.20 11.66 8.77
CA THR A 87 9.03 12.07 9.57
C THR A 87 9.09 11.55 11.01
N ILE A 88 9.62 10.35 11.24
CA ILE A 88 9.83 9.83 12.61
C ILE A 88 10.86 10.68 13.35
N ILE A 89 11.97 11.04 12.71
CA ILE A 89 13.02 11.89 13.30
C ILE A 89 12.46 13.28 13.64
N LEU A 90 11.74 13.90 12.70
CA LEU A 90 11.21 15.26 12.87
C LEU A 90 10.13 15.35 13.96
N LEU A 91 9.35 14.29 14.12
CA LEU A 91 8.25 14.23 15.10
C LEU A 91 8.65 13.57 16.42
N SER A 92 9.90 13.14 16.56
CA SER A 92 10.37 12.43 17.77
C SER A 92 10.11 13.19 19.07
N ASN A 93 10.17 14.52 19.05
CA ASN A 93 9.91 15.37 20.20
C ASN A 93 8.41 15.50 20.58
N GLN A 94 7.51 15.08 19.66
CA GLN A 94 6.05 15.13 19.87
C GLN A 94 5.48 13.75 20.19
N MET A 95 6.30 12.72 20.17
CA MET A 95 5.88 11.35 20.47
C MET A 95 5.71 11.16 21.97
N ASP A 96 4.49 10.83 22.39
CA ASP A 96 4.18 10.45 23.77
C ASP A 96 3.89 8.94 23.81
N PHE A 97 4.79 8.20 24.44
CA PHE A 97 4.66 6.75 24.59
C PHE A 97 3.58 6.35 25.62
N GLN A 98 3.07 7.29 26.42
CA GLN A 98 1.94 7.03 27.32
C GLN A 98 0.64 6.77 26.53
N ASN A 99 0.56 7.24 25.31
CA ASN A 99 -0.57 7.01 24.40
C ASN A 99 -0.77 5.51 24.01
N PHE A 100 0.20 4.64 24.32
CA PHE A 100 0.05 3.19 24.16
C PHE A 100 -0.64 2.52 25.36
N LEU A 101 -0.82 3.22 26.46
CA LEU A 101 -1.45 2.69 27.67
C LEU A 101 -2.96 3.00 27.71
N PRO A 102 -3.80 2.08 28.20
CA PRO A 102 -3.47 0.76 28.72
C PRO A 102 -3.32 -0.30 27.62
N LEU A 103 -2.25 -1.08 27.68
CA LEU A 103 -2.07 -2.23 26.79
C LEU A 103 -3.07 -3.34 27.15
N PHE A 104 -3.58 -4.03 26.12
CA PHE A 104 -4.48 -5.18 26.27
C PHE A 104 -5.78 -4.91 27.04
N ALA A 105 -6.28 -3.65 27.05
CA ALA A 105 -7.52 -3.28 27.71
C ALA A 105 -8.79 -3.74 26.96
N GLN A 106 -8.67 -4.13 25.70
CA GLN A 106 -9.79 -4.54 24.87
C GLN A 106 -10.09 -6.04 25.00
N PRO A 107 -11.36 -6.46 24.74
CA PRO A 107 -11.68 -7.87 24.66
C PRO A 107 -10.87 -8.61 23.59
N VAL A 108 -10.49 -9.86 23.84
CA VAL A 108 -9.68 -10.71 22.93
C VAL A 108 -10.31 -10.76 21.51
N LYS A 109 -11.65 -10.74 21.42
CA LYS A 109 -12.36 -10.70 20.15
C LYS A 109 -11.95 -9.53 19.27
N ASN A 110 -11.71 -8.34 19.83
CA ASN A 110 -11.31 -7.15 19.08
C ASN A 110 -9.89 -7.30 18.53
N TYR A 111 -8.99 -7.91 19.29
CA TYR A 111 -7.63 -8.20 18.82
C TYR A 111 -7.63 -9.21 17.68
N LEU A 112 -8.41 -10.29 17.81
CA LEU A 112 -8.55 -11.28 16.74
C LEU A 112 -9.13 -10.67 15.47
N HIS A 113 -10.14 -9.81 15.61
CA HIS A 113 -10.74 -9.12 14.48
C HIS A 113 -9.77 -8.16 13.81
N GLY A 114 -9.04 -7.35 14.58
CA GLY A 114 -8.00 -6.45 14.05
C GLY A 114 -6.87 -7.22 13.35
N THR A 115 -6.40 -8.31 13.95
CA THR A 115 -5.38 -9.19 13.34
C THR A 115 -5.88 -9.77 12.03
N HIS A 116 -7.12 -10.26 11.98
CA HIS A 116 -7.74 -10.79 10.75
C HIS A 116 -7.80 -9.71 9.64
N LEU A 117 -8.19 -8.48 9.97
CA LEU A 117 -8.23 -7.37 9.01
C LEU A 117 -6.84 -7.08 8.43
N ILE A 118 -5.82 -6.99 9.26
CA ILE A 118 -4.45 -6.71 8.81
C ILE A 118 -3.90 -7.88 7.97
N LEU A 119 -4.18 -9.12 8.34
CA LEU A 119 -3.75 -10.28 7.56
C LEU A 119 -4.45 -10.33 6.19
N THR A 120 -5.70 -9.92 6.12
CA THR A 120 -6.50 -10.01 4.90
C THR A 120 -6.19 -8.86 3.94
N VAL A 121 -6.21 -7.61 4.41
CA VAL A 121 -6.12 -6.45 3.51
C VAL A 121 -4.69 -6.20 3.03
N PRO A 122 -3.67 -5.86 3.84
CA PRO A 122 -2.35 -5.63 3.23
C PRO A 122 -1.61 -6.94 2.89
N PHE A 123 -1.66 -7.98 3.73
CA PHE A 123 -0.85 -9.18 3.52
C PHE A 123 -1.50 -10.21 2.62
N GLY A 124 -2.84 -10.34 2.63
CA GLY A 124 -3.56 -11.24 1.72
C GLY A 124 -3.40 -10.83 0.25
N GLU A 125 -3.22 -9.55 -0.01
CA GLU A 125 -3.00 -9.03 -1.37
C GLU A 125 -1.64 -9.42 -1.96
N LEU A 126 -0.67 -9.85 -1.14
CA LEU A 126 0.62 -10.35 -1.63
C LEU A 126 0.49 -11.57 -2.55
N VAL A 127 -0.66 -12.22 -2.58
CA VAL A 127 -0.97 -13.30 -3.54
C VAL A 127 -0.79 -12.85 -4.99
N VAL A 128 -0.91 -11.56 -5.30
CA VAL A 128 -0.68 -11.02 -6.65
C VAL A 128 0.73 -11.30 -7.17
N PHE A 129 1.73 -11.34 -6.28
CA PHE A 129 3.10 -11.61 -6.67
C PHE A 129 3.34 -13.07 -7.11
N LEU A 130 2.45 -14.01 -6.75
CA LEU A 130 2.50 -15.37 -7.29
C LEU A 130 2.26 -15.38 -8.79
N MET A 131 1.45 -14.45 -9.32
CA MET A 131 1.24 -14.31 -10.76
C MET A 131 2.48 -13.74 -11.47
N CYS A 132 3.30 -12.98 -10.77
CA CYS A 132 4.56 -12.44 -11.30
C CYS A 132 5.73 -13.43 -11.18
N ALA A 133 5.60 -14.49 -10.39
CA ALA A 133 6.66 -15.46 -10.13
C ALA A 133 7.26 -16.10 -11.41
N PRO A 134 6.48 -16.47 -12.45
CA PRO A 134 7.01 -17.02 -13.70
C PRO A 134 7.91 -16.06 -14.46
N CYS A 135 7.77 -14.74 -14.25
CA CYS A 135 8.57 -13.73 -14.91
C CYS A 135 9.97 -13.56 -14.28
N VAL A 136 10.19 -14.18 -13.12
CA VAL A 136 11.42 -14.02 -12.33
C VAL A 136 12.30 -15.29 -12.51
N ARG A 137 13.49 -15.10 -13.06
CA ARG A 137 14.47 -16.19 -13.25
C ARG A 137 15.35 -16.37 -12.01
N LEU A 138 14.75 -16.81 -10.91
CA LEU A 138 15.46 -17.11 -9.66
C LEU A 138 15.28 -18.59 -9.29
N SER A 139 16.22 -19.12 -8.50
CA SER A 139 16.00 -20.43 -7.87
C SER A 139 14.83 -20.34 -6.89
N SER A 140 14.11 -21.44 -6.67
CA SER A 140 12.97 -21.49 -5.75
C SER A 140 13.34 -21.01 -4.34
N LYS A 141 14.54 -21.34 -3.85
CA LYS A 141 15.03 -20.91 -2.52
C LYS A 141 15.28 -19.41 -2.47
N ASP A 142 15.86 -18.82 -3.50
CA ASP A 142 16.13 -17.38 -3.55
C ASP A 142 14.83 -16.59 -3.72
N ALA A 143 13.91 -17.04 -4.56
CA ALA A 143 12.60 -16.42 -4.72
C ALA A 143 11.85 -16.36 -3.41
N THR A 144 11.81 -17.45 -2.62
CA THR A 144 11.18 -17.51 -1.31
C THR A 144 11.83 -16.53 -0.33
N LYS A 145 13.17 -16.47 -0.30
CA LYS A 145 13.92 -15.54 0.56
C LYS A 145 13.57 -14.07 0.27
N TYR A 146 13.57 -13.69 -0.99
CA TYR A 146 13.23 -12.31 -1.38
C TYR A 146 11.76 -11.98 -1.13
N TRP A 147 10.86 -12.93 -1.30
CA TRP A 147 9.44 -12.73 -1.04
C TRP A 147 9.18 -12.48 0.46
N PHE A 148 9.71 -13.35 1.35
CA PHE A 148 9.59 -13.15 2.80
C PHE A 148 10.34 -11.92 3.28
N GLY A 149 11.51 -11.61 2.70
CA GLY A 149 12.28 -10.41 3.02
C GLY A 149 11.50 -9.13 2.66
N GLY A 150 10.87 -9.09 1.51
CA GLY A 150 10.01 -7.98 1.09
C GLY A 150 8.78 -7.82 1.99
N ALA A 151 8.09 -8.92 2.32
CA ALA A 151 6.94 -8.89 3.23
C ALA A 151 7.34 -8.41 4.63
N ALA A 152 8.47 -8.89 5.17
CA ALA A 152 9.00 -8.45 6.47
C ALA A 152 9.37 -6.96 6.46
N MET A 153 10.01 -6.48 5.40
CA MET A 153 10.35 -5.06 5.25
C MET A 153 9.08 -4.19 5.21
N GLY A 154 8.06 -4.60 4.44
CA GLY A 154 6.77 -3.92 4.42
C GLY A 154 6.09 -3.88 5.78
N MET A 155 6.15 -4.99 6.55
CA MET A 155 5.64 -5.05 7.91
C MET A 155 6.35 -4.05 8.83
N VAL A 156 7.68 -3.94 8.75
CA VAL A 156 8.45 -2.99 9.57
C VAL A 156 8.05 -1.55 9.24
N VAL A 157 7.88 -1.21 7.97
CA VAL A 157 7.44 0.14 7.55
C VAL A 157 6.04 0.44 8.08
N LEU A 158 5.08 -0.47 7.91
CA LEU A 158 3.71 -0.31 8.40
C LEU A 158 3.67 -0.14 9.93
N LEU A 159 4.41 -0.97 10.66
CA LEU A 159 4.50 -0.85 12.12
C LEU A 159 5.11 0.49 12.54
N SER A 160 6.16 0.95 11.86
CA SER A 160 6.81 2.22 12.16
C SER A 160 5.86 3.41 11.97
N VAL A 161 5.07 3.41 10.89
CA VAL A 161 4.05 4.44 10.63
C VAL A 161 2.95 4.39 11.69
N GLN A 162 2.42 3.21 12.01
CA GLN A 162 1.36 3.06 13.01
C GLN A 162 1.82 3.46 14.41
N LEU A 163 3.03 3.06 14.80
CA LEU A 163 3.59 3.45 16.10
C LEU A 163 3.79 4.97 16.19
N ARG A 164 4.29 5.60 15.14
CA ARG A 164 4.39 7.06 15.08
C ARG A 164 3.02 7.71 15.23
N ASP A 165 2.03 7.28 14.45
CA ASP A 165 0.71 7.92 14.42
C ASP A 165 -0.03 7.75 15.76
N ILE A 166 0.06 6.58 16.39
CA ILE A 166 -0.51 6.33 17.73
C ILE A 166 0.20 7.16 18.79
N SER A 167 1.55 7.24 18.76
CA SER A 167 2.30 7.99 19.76
C SER A 167 2.00 9.49 19.74
N ILE A 168 1.55 10.04 18.61
CA ILE A 168 1.26 11.46 18.45
C ILE A 168 -0.21 11.76 18.66
N LEU A 169 -1.11 10.96 18.09
CA LEU A 169 -2.56 11.23 18.13
C LEU A 169 -3.27 10.57 19.32
N GLY A 170 -2.70 9.51 19.90
CA GLY A 170 -3.33 8.77 21.00
C GLY A 170 -4.77 8.36 20.67
N ASP A 171 -5.70 8.57 21.60
CA ASP A 171 -7.12 8.20 21.44
C ASP A 171 -7.82 8.92 20.29
N THR A 172 -7.32 10.09 19.88
CA THR A 172 -7.92 10.88 18.80
C THR A 172 -7.70 10.28 17.41
N ILE A 173 -6.83 9.28 17.28
CA ILE A 173 -6.54 8.61 16.00
C ILE A 173 -7.80 8.08 15.33
N SER A 174 -8.78 7.62 16.10
CA SER A 174 -10.06 7.11 15.60
C SER A 174 -10.98 8.15 14.96
N MET A 175 -10.73 9.45 15.21
CA MET A 175 -11.52 10.56 14.67
C MET A 175 -11.11 10.93 13.25
N PHE A 176 -9.95 10.48 12.79
CA PHE A 176 -9.41 10.87 11.50
C PHE A 176 -9.50 9.74 10.47
N THR A 177 -9.97 10.08 9.28
CA THR A 177 -9.99 9.16 8.13
C THR A 177 -8.58 8.85 7.62
N LEU A 178 -7.66 9.82 7.72
CA LEU A 178 -6.27 9.70 7.27
C LEU A 178 -5.32 10.17 8.39
N PRO A 179 -5.11 9.37 9.46
CA PRO A 179 -4.31 9.77 10.61
C PRO A 179 -2.88 10.18 10.22
N GLY A 180 -2.21 9.41 9.35
CA GLY A 180 -0.86 9.71 8.90
C GLY A 180 -0.72 11.08 8.23
N LEU A 181 -1.74 11.54 7.49
CA LEU A 181 -1.73 12.88 6.90
C LEU A 181 -1.86 13.97 7.97
N VAL A 182 -2.69 13.73 8.98
CA VAL A 182 -2.88 14.67 10.09
C VAL A 182 -1.59 14.83 10.90
N VAL A 183 -0.94 13.71 11.22
CA VAL A 183 0.36 13.68 11.91
C VAL A 183 1.40 14.50 11.16
N LEU A 184 1.44 14.39 9.83
CA LEU A 184 2.42 15.11 9.01
C LEU A 184 2.15 16.63 8.95
N ARG A 185 0.90 17.07 9.12
CA ARG A 185 0.56 18.48 9.24
C ARG A 185 1.07 19.11 10.55
N LEU A 186 1.32 18.28 11.56
CA LEU A 186 1.92 18.72 12.83
C LEU A 186 3.44 18.96 12.70
N VAL A 187 4.07 18.52 11.63
CA VAL A 187 5.48 18.86 11.34
C VAL A 187 5.59 20.33 11.04
N ASN A 188 5.89 21.13 12.06
CA ASN A 188 6.06 22.56 11.93
C ASN A 188 7.52 22.94 12.22
N LEU A 189 8.36 22.84 11.21
CA LEU A 189 9.79 23.22 11.26
C LEU A 189 9.99 24.61 10.64
N GLY A 190 9.35 25.63 11.23
CA GLY A 190 9.41 26.99 10.70
C GLY A 190 8.66 27.15 9.36
N GLN A 191 8.80 28.30 8.72
CA GLN A 191 8.08 28.60 7.47
C GLN A 191 8.55 27.78 6.25
N THR A 192 9.71 27.11 6.32
CA THR A 192 10.36 26.47 5.18
C THR A 192 9.91 25.02 4.96
N LEU A 193 9.48 24.30 5.99
CA LEU A 193 9.07 22.87 5.91
C LEU A 193 7.61 22.65 6.32
N SER A 194 6.78 23.67 6.17
CA SER A 194 5.36 23.62 6.55
C SER A 194 4.45 22.79 5.65
N ARG A 195 4.99 22.07 4.63
CA ARG A 195 4.20 21.34 3.64
C ARG A 195 4.73 19.93 3.38
N MET A 196 5.26 19.25 4.42
CA MET A 196 5.71 17.87 4.32
C MET A 196 4.56 16.90 3.96
N GLU A 197 3.33 17.27 4.29
CA GLU A 197 2.15 16.49 3.94
C GLU A 197 1.98 16.32 2.42
N ILE A 198 2.43 17.29 1.61
CA ILE A 198 2.32 17.20 0.15
C ILE A 198 3.32 16.17 -0.41
N LEU A 199 4.53 16.12 0.10
CA LEU A 199 5.54 15.13 -0.32
C LEU A 199 5.08 13.71 0.03
N PHE A 200 4.53 13.53 1.23
CA PHE A 200 3.97 12.26 1.64
C PHE A 200 2.76 11.87 0.78
N ALA A 201 1.86 12.82 0.52
CA ALA A 201 0.71 12.60 -0.34
C ALA A 201 1.13 12.17 -1.75
N ALA A 202 2.14 12.81 -2.33
CA ALA A 202 2.67 12.46 -3.63
C ALA A 202 3.28 11.05 -3.63
N ALA A 203 4.08 10.70 -2.61
CA ALA A 203 4.68 9.38 -2.48
C ALA A 203 3.62 8.28 -2.32
N LEU A 204 2.61 8.51 -1.49
CA LEU A 204 1.51 7.56 -1.28
C LEU A 204 0.68 7.36 -2.55
N MET A 205 0.41 8.43 -3.31
CA MET A 205 -0.24 8.31 -4.63
C MET A 205 0.60 7.50 -5.62
N MET A 206 1.93 7.66 -5.61
CA MET A 206 2.84 6.87 -6.45
C MET A 206 2.84 5.38 -6.08
N LEU A 207 2.79 5.04 -4.78
CA LEU A 207 2.68 3.66 -4.32
C LEU A 207 1.34 3.02 -4.70
N LEU A 208 0.22 3.74 -4.52
CA LEU A 208 -1.10 3.27 -4.95
C LEU A 208 -1.14 3.05 -6.47
N TYR A 209 -0.55 3.97 -7.24
CA TYR A 209 -0.43 3.83 -8.69
C TYR A 209 0.40 2.59 -9.08
N PHE A 210 1.52 2.34 -8.41
CA PHE A 210 2.31 1.12 -8.59
C PHE A 210 1.48 -0.13 -8.32
N LYS A 211 0.75 -0.15 -7.20
CA LYS A 211 -0.12 -1.25 -6.79
C LYS A 211 -1.20 -1.54 -7.84
N ILE A 212 -1.87 -0.50 -8.34
CA ILE A 212 -2.87 -0.63 -9.42
C ILE A 212 -2.23 -1.22 -10.69
N SER A 213 -1.04 -0.76 -11.08
CA SER A 213 -0.34 -1.25 -12.25
C SER A 213 0.02 -2.74 -12.14
N VAL A 214 0.47 -3.20 -10.97
CA VAL A 214 0.77 -4.63 -10.71
C VAL A 214 -0.51 -5.47 -10.76
N LEU A 215 -1.60 -4.99 -10.16
CA LEU A 215 -2.91 -5.68 -10.18
C LEU A 215 -3.48 -5.80 -11.59
N CYS A 216 -3.40 -4.72 -12.38
CA CYS A 216 -3.79 -4.74 -13.79
C CYS A 216 -2.92 -5.71 -14.59
N TYR A 217 -1.61 -5.74 -14.36
CA TYR A 217 -0.72 -6.70 -15.02
C TYR A 217 -1.09 -8.15 -14.65
N ALA A 218 -1.28 -8.42 -13.36
CA ALA A 218 -1.65 -9.75 -12.88
C ALA A 218 -2.99 -10.23 -13.49
N SER A 219 -3.99 -9.36 -13.59
CA SER A 219 -5.29 -9.69 -14.18
C SER A 219 -5.22 -10.03 -15.67
N THR A 220 -4.19 -9.56 -16.40
CA THR A 220 -4.00 -9.86 -17.82
C THR A 220 -3.25 -11.17 -18.08
N ILE A 221 -2.53 -11.71 -17.09
CA ILE A 221 -1.74 -12.93 -17.20
C ILE A 221 -2.50 -14.15 -16.64
N THR A 222 -3.45 -13.90 -15.76
CA THR A 222 -4.26 -14.96 -15.15
C THR A 222 -5.26 -15.53 -16.13
#